data_cc5eb58875058a81db2f100dc7810f2c
#
_entry.id   cc5eb58875058a81db2f100dc7810f2c
#
_cell.length_a   1.000
_cell.length_b   1.000
_cell.length_c   1.000
_cell.angle_alpha   90.00
_cell.angle_beta   90.00
_cell.angle_gamma   90.00
#
_symmetry.space_group_name_H-M   'P 1'
#
loop_
_entity.id
_entity.type
_entity.pdbx_description
1 polymer ?
#
loop_
_entity_poly.entity_id
_entity_poly.type
_entity_poly.pdbx_seq_one_letter_code
_entity_poly.pdbx_strand_id
1 'polypeptide(L)'
;VPTFDGSTSTHPTDLYYVEYTGDFLPELFYGRFSANSASQMTAIVNKTVNYEKYAFENDEWLNRIMLVAGKETASPAPTCVNGQMNYVKQYFTTLDTAIYYNPASGNKASEIKQKLNNGYGWINYSAHCDEDGWASPSLTRSNVSAMTNTGMYGVWLNNCCLSSKYDVSECFAEKLLRQENKAAVAVIGGSNYTYWYEDFYWSVGAKNATLNPSYSASALGSYDRMFHTHGETFDKWYTTVGQTIQAGNLAVDLANSSRKNYYWEVYNLMGDPSLVPFVGVGQTFDVELPTSLPLGTSELSLDALPPYTYVGLSVNNTLIGAAQANESGSVTISFDAITENSNLMIVLTNQ
;
A
#
# COMPACT_ATOMS: atom_id res chain seq x y z
N VAL A 1 -7.73 18.10 -10.22
CA VAL A 1 -6.53 18.81 -9.70
C VAL A 1 -5.48 18.73 -10.77
N PRO A 2 -4.84 19.85 -11.16
CA PRO A 2 -3.70 19.83 -12.07
C PRO A 2 -2.55 19.00 -11.48
N THR A 3 -1.57 18.67 -12.29
CA THR A 3 -0.33 18.01 -11.87
C THR A 3 0.85 18.89 -12.24
N PHE A 4 2.00 18.61 -11.69
CA PHE A 4 3.27 19.22 -12.07
C PHE A 4 3.98 18.37 -13.14
N ASP A 5 4.81 19.01 -13.95
CA ASP A 5 5.82 18.30 -14.72
C ASP A 5 7.03 18.02 -13.83
N GLY A 6 7.59 16.82 -13.95
CA GLY A 6 8.82 16.47 -13.24
C GLY A 6 10.00 17.35 -13.67
N SER A 7 10.87 17.69 -12.74
CA SER A 7 12.05 18.51 -12.99
C SER A 7 13.19 17.69 -13.60
N THR A 8 13.22 16.39 -13.33
CA THR A 8 14.25 15.48 -13.84
C THR A 8 13.94 14.94 -15.24
N SER A 9 12.65 14.93 -15.62
CA SER A 9 12.14 14.53 -16.93
C SER A 9 10.69 14.99 -17.08
N THR A 10 10.19 15.15 -18.30
CA THR A 10 8.78 15.50 -18.54
C THR A 10 7.88 14.30 -18.25
N HIS A 11 7.18 14.33 -17.12
CA HIS A 11 6.21 13.33 -16.68
C HIS A 11 5.34 13.92 -15.56
N PRO A 12 4.11 13.41 -15.33
CA PRO A 12 3.27 13.93 -14.26
C PRO A 12 3.80 13.49 -12.90
N THR A 13 3.80 14.42 -11.94
CA THR A 13 4.16 14.17 -10.55
C THR A 13 3.32 15.05 -9.61
N ASP A 14 2.95 14.52 -8.46
CA ASP A 14 2.29 15.26 -7.39
C ASP A 14 3.26 15.64 -6.26
N LEU A 15 4.54 15.28 -6.37
CA LEU A 15 5.56 15.58 -5.36
C LEU A 15 5.56 17.05 -4.93
N TYR A 16 5.48 17.97 -5.88
CA TYR A 16 5.59 19.42 -5.63
C TYR A 16 4.38 20.07 -4.98
N TYR A 17 3.34 19.29 -4.64
CA TYR A 17 2.29 19.74 -3.71
C TYR A 17 2.72 19.64 -2.24
N VAL A 18 3.74 18.85 -1.95
CA VAL A 18 4.13 18.48 -0.58
C VAL A 18 5.65 18.57 -0.33
N GLU A 19 6.42 18.96 -1.33
CA GLU A 19 7.87 19.22 -1.23
C GLU A 19 8.08 20.74 -1.22
N TYR A 20 8.57 21.28 -0.09
CA TYR A 20 8.69 22.72 0.13
C TYR A 20 10.13 23.20 0.34
N THR A 21 11.08 22.28 0.51
CA THR A 21 12.47 22.59 0.88
C THR A 21 13.43 22.58 -0.30
N GLY A 22 13.03 22.01 -1.44
CA GLY A 22 13.82 21.94 -2.67
C GLY A 22 14.86 20.82 -2.67
N ASP A 23 14.67 19.80 -1.85
CA ASP A 23 15.59 18.67 -1.72
C ASP A 23 15.03 17.34 -2.28
N PHE A 24 13.85 17.36 -2.90
CA PHE A 24 13.09 16.24 -3.43
C PHE A 24 12.44 15.33 -2.36
N LEU A 25 12.62 15.61 -1.06
CA LEU A 25 11.99 14.83 -0.02
C LEU A 25 10.63 15.45 0.34
N PRO A 26 9.54 14.68 0.31
CA PRO A 26 8.22 15.22 0.68
C PRO A 26 8.12 15.43 2.19
N GLU A 27 7.60 16.60 2.63
CA GLU A 27 7.28 16.88 4.03
C GLU A 27 5.98 16.24 4.51
N LEU A 28 5.13 15.78 3.57
CA LEU A 28 3.86 15.10 3.85
C LEU A 28 3.70 13.87 2.96
N PHE A 29 3.01 12.85 3.46
CA PHE A 29 2.57 11.76 2.61
C PHE A 29 1.44 12.24 1.69
N TYR A 30 1.45 11.80 0.44
CA TYR A 30 0.48 12.23 -0.54
C TYR A 30 0.00 11.08 -1.42
N GLY A 31 -1.20 11.26 -1.98
CA GLY A 31 -1.81 10.34 -2.92
C GLY A 31 -2.92 11.04 -3.72
N ARG A 32 -3.34 10.43 -4.79
CA ARG A 32 -4.32 10.98 -5.71
C ARG A 32 -5.57 10.12 -5.78
N PHE A 33 -6.71 10.68 -5.44
CA PHE A 33 -8.01 10.14 -5.86
C PHE A 33 -8.30 10.60 -7.29
N SER A 34 -7.73 9.87 -8.27
CA SER A 34 -7.84 10.23 -9.68
C SER A 34 -9.20 9.84 -10.23
N ALA A 35 -10.13 10.80 -10.31
CA ALA A 35 -11.48 10.61 -10.79
C ALA A 35 -11.88 11.70 -11.80
N ASN A 36 -12.57 11.30 -12.87
CA ASN A 36 -13.10 12.19 -13.91
C ASN A 36 -14.62 12.45 -13.75
N SER A 37 -15.26 11.81 -12.76
CA SER A 37 -16.69 11.99 -12.47
C SER A 37 -17.00 11.76 -11.00
N ALA A 38 -18.14 12.28 -10.53
CA ALA A 38 -18.63 12.06 -9.17
C ALA A 38 -18.82 10.56 -8.87
N SER A 39 -19.30 9.77 -9.83
CA SER A 39 -19.49 8.32 -9.63
C SER A 39 -18.16 7.59 -9.41
N GLN A 40 -17.11 7.94 -10.15
CA GLN A 40 -15.76 7.38 -9.92
C GLN A 40 -15.22 7.79 -8.54
N MET A 41 -15.39 9.05 -8.15
CA MET A 41 -15.01 9.51 -6.81
C MET A 41 -15.75 8.74 -5.72
N THR A 42 -17.05 8.56 -5.86
CA THR A 42 -17.86 7.76 -4.93
C THR A 42 -17.37 6.32 -4.83
N ALA A 43 -17.01 5.68 -5.96
CA ALA A 43 -16.48 4.32 -5.97
C ALA A 43 -15.14 4.23 -5.22
N ILE A 44 -14.24 5.19 -5.40
CA ILE A 44 -12.94 5.27 -4.70
C ILE A 44 -13.17 5.45 -3.20
N VAL A 45 -13.94 6.46 -2.80
CA VAL A 45 -14.20 6.78 -1.39
C VAL A 45 -14.88 5.61 -0.67
N ASN A 46 -15.89 5.00 -1.29
CA ASN A 46 -16.58 3.85 -0.68
C ASN A 46 -15.64 2.67 -0.44
N LYS A 47 -14.74 2.34 -1.39
CA LYS A 47 -13.75 1.28 -1.20
C LYS A 47 -12.79 1.61 -0.05
N THR A 48 -12.25 2.82 -0.03
CA THR A 48 -11.34 3.28 1.02
C THR A 48 -12.00 3.18 2.40
N VAL A 49 -13.19 3.76 2.56
CA VAL A 49 -13.92 3.75 3.84
C VAL A 49 -14.31 2.34 4.27
N ASN A 50 -14.77 1.49 3.35
CA ASN A 50 -15.11 0.10 3.67
C ASN A 50 -13.88 -0.71 4.05
N TYR A 51 -12.73 -0.46 3.39
CA TYR A 51 -11.47 -1.11 3.71
C TYR A 51 -11.00 -0.71 5.11
N GLU A 52 -10.95 0.57 5.43
CA GLU A 52 -10.56 1.08 6.76
C GLU A 52 -11.48 0.61 7.89
N LYS A 53 -12.78 0.47 7.59
CA LYS A 53 -13.76 -0.08 8.55
C LYS A 53 -13.69 -1.59 8.70
N TYR A 54 -12.81 -2.28 7.98
CA TYR A 54 -12.78 -3.74 7.90
C TYR A 54 -14.15 -4.34 7.53
N ALA A 55 -14.88 -3.66 6.63
CA ALA A 55 -16.24 -4.03 6.26
C ALA A 55 -16.25 -5.06 5.12
N PHE A 56 -15.73 -6.26 5.38
CA PHE A 56 -15.64 -7.36 4.43
C PHE A 56 -16.63 -8.47 4.79
N GLU A 57 -17.33 -9.03 3.79
CA GLU A 57 -18.15 -10.25 3.97
C GLU A 57 -17.28 -11.50 4.12
N ASN A 58 -16.11 -11.50 3.50
CA ASN A 58 -15.07 -12.51 3.59
C ASN A 58 -13.72 -11.80 3.60
N ASP A 59 -12.87 -12.10 4.55
CA ASP A 59 -11.58 -11.47 4.77
C ASP A 59 -10.36 -12.39 4.51
N GLU A 60 -10.58 -13.68 4.20
CA GLU A 60 -9.50 -14.64 3.93
C GLU A 60 -8.54 -14.17 2.81
N TRP A 61 -9.02 -13.36 1.88
CA TRP A 61 -8.21 -12.84 0.78
C TRP A 61 -7.11 -11.87 1.25
N LEU A 62 -7.25 -11.26 2.42
CA LEU A 62 -6.24 -10.39 3.02
C LEU A 62 -4.94 -11.15 3.34
N ASN A 63 -5.04 -12.46 3.60
CA ASN A 63 -3.88 -13.32 3.85
C ASN A 63 -3.17 -13.78 2.56
N ARG A 64 -3.65 -13.37 1.39
CA ARG A 64 -3.09 -13.77 0.10
C ARG A 64 -2.25 -12.67 -0.51
N ILE A 65 -1.06 -13.04 -0.98
CA ILE A 65 -0.16 -12.16 -1.73
C ILE A 65 0.15 -12.76 -3.09
N MET A 66 0.06 -11.96 -4.15
CA MET A 66 0.46 -12.37 -5.49
C MET A 66 1.72 -11.63 -5.92
N LEU A 67 2.73 -12.39 -6.33
CA LEU A 67 4.03 -11.88 -6.76
C LEU A 67 4.30 -12.35 -8.19
N VAL A 68 4.52 -11.40 -9.09
CA VAL A 68 4.70 -11.69 -10.51
C VAL A 68 5.99 -11.04 -11.00
N ALA A 69 7.03 -11.86 -11.19
CA ALA A 69 8.21 -11.51 -11.98
C ALA A 69 7.86 -11.68 -13.45
N GLY A 70 7.61 -10.58 -14.15
CA GLY A 70 7.23 -10.61 -15.57
C GLY A 70 8.34 -11.13 -16.47
N LYS A 71 7.95 -11.59 -17.69
CA LYS A 71 8.91 -12.19 -18.61
C LYS A 71 9.85 -11.14 -19.21
N GLU A 72 11.14 -11.34 -18.97
CA GLU A 72 12.24 -10.65 -19.61
C GLU A 72 13.45 -11.58 -19.65
N THR A 73 14.26 -11.48 -20.69
CA THR A 73 15.44 -12.37 -20.88
C THR A 73 16.76 -11.61 -20.85
N ALA A 74 16.72 -10.29 -21.07
CA ALA A 74 17.93 -9.47 -21.08
C ALA A 74 18.41 -9.17 -19.65
N SER A 75 19.70 -9.38 -19.41
CA SER A 75 20.34 -8.97 -18.14
C SER A 75 20.27 -7.46 -17.95
N PRO A 76 20.03 -6.94 -16.71
CA PRO A 76 19.96 -7.65 -15.42
C PRO A 76 18.55 -8.08 -14.99
N ALA A 77 17.54 -7.88 -15.82
CA ALA A 77 16.14 -8.02 -15.47
C ALA A 77 15.79 -9.36 -14.78
N PRO A 78 16.17 -10.55 -15.30
CA PRO A 78 15.83 -11.82 -14.66
C PRO A 78 16.33 -11.92 -13.21
N THR A 79 17.50 -11.37 -12.93
CA THR A 79 18.09 -11.36 -11.58
C THR A 79 17.31 -10.42 -10.67
N CYS A 80 16.98 -9.22 -11.12
CA CYS A 80 16.26 -8.23 -10.33
C CYS A 80 14.85 -8.73 -9.98
N VAL A 81 14.05 -9.11 -10.98
CA VAL A 81 12.65 -9.48 -10.75
C VAL A 81 12.49 -10.80 -9.97
N ASN A 82 13.30 -11.83 -10.28
CA ASN A 82 13.25 -13.09 -9.51
C ASN A 82 13.82 -12.91 -8.10
N GLY A 83 14.84 -12.08 -7.93
CA GLY A 83 15.40 -11.75 -6.62
C GLY A 83 14.40 -11.12 -5.67
N GLN A 84 13.57 -10.19 -6.16
CA GLN A 84 12.45 -9.62 -5.40
C GLN A 84 11.48 -10.70 -4.89
N MET A 85 11.07 -11.62 -5.78
CA MET A 85 10.15 -12.71 -5.43
C MET A 85 10.75 -13.67 -4.40
N ASN A 86 12.03 -14.03 -4.59
CA ASN A 86 12.75 -14.91 -3.66
C ASN A 86 12.90 -14.26 -2.28
N TYR A 87 13.13 -12.95 -2.24
CA TYR A 87 13.23 -12.24 -0.97
C TYR A 87 11.93 -12.34 -0.16
N VAL A 88 10.80 -12.05 -0.77
CA VAL A 88 9.49 -12.20 -0.10
C VAL A 88 9.28 -13.64 0.36
N LYS A 89 9.51 -14.62 -0.52
CA LYS A 89 9.37 -16.05 -0.18
C LYS A 89 10.24 -16.48 1.01
N GLN A 90 11.42 -15.91 1.15
CA GLN A 90 12.39 -16.29 2.19
C GLN A 90 12.03 -15.68 3.55
N TYR A 91 11.53 -14.44 3.59
CA TYR A 91 11.39 -13.70 4.84
C TYR A 91 9.94 -13.48 5.27
N PHE A 92 8.97 -13.58 4.36
CA PHE A 92 7.56 -13.34 4.64
C PHE A 92 6.75 -14.63 4.47
N THR A 93 6.96 -15.57 5.39
CA THR A 93 6.48 -16.95 5.29
C THR A 93 5.10 -17.19 5.85
N THR A 94 4.49 -16.21 6.52
CA THR A 94 3.17 -16.33 7.15
C THR A 94 2.02 -16.13 6.17
N LEU A 95 2.28 -15.59 4.99
CA LEU A 95 1.28 -15.25 3.99
C LEU A 95 1.08 -16.38 2.97
N ASP A 96 -0.15 -16.55 2.47
CA ASP A 96 -0.44 -17.43 1.35
C ASP A 96 0.04 -16.77 0.04
N THR A 97 1.16 -17.26 -0.50
CA THR A 97 1.84 -16.64 -1.63
C THR A 97 1.64 -17.38 -2.94
N ALA A 98 1.08 -16.68 -3.95
CA ALA A 98 1.11 -17.13 -5.35
C ALA A 98 2.29 -16.44 -6.07
N ILE A 99 3.34 -17.19 -6.38
CA ILE A 99 4.55 -16.66 -7.00
C ILE A 99 4.70 -17.14 -8.43
N TYR A 100 4.91 -16.19 -9.35
CA TYR A 100 5.15 -16.44 -10.78
C TYR A 100 6.53 -15.93 -11.18
N TYR A 101 7.44 -16.85 -11.42
CA TYR A 101 8.84 -16.53 -11.75
C TYR A 101 9.04 -16.28 -13.25
N ASN A 102 9.90 -15.32 -13.55
CA ASN A 102 10.48 -15.13 -14.88
C ASN A 102 11.37 -16.34 -15.27
N PRO A 103 11.34 -16.87 -16.52
CA PRO A 103 10.52 -16.40 -17.64
C PRO A 103 9.17 -17.11 -17.77
N ALA A 104 8.89 -18.12 -16.94
CA ALA A 104 7.69 -18.96 -17.05
C ALA A 104 6.37 -18.18 -16.84
N SER A 105 6.42 -17.10 -16.06
CA SER A 105 5.30 -16.18 -15.82
C SER A 105 4.64 -15.67 -17.10
N GLY A 106 5.44 -15.45 -18.16
CA GLY A 106 4.95 -14.93 -19.44
C GLY A 106 3.86 -15.79 -20.09
N ASN A 107 3.80 -17.09 -19.75
CA ASN A 107 2.78 -18.02 -20.25
C ASN A 107 1.60 -18.21 -19.28
N LYS A 108 1.54 -17.43 -18.20
CA LYS A 108 0.58 -17.61 -17.10
C LYS A 108 -0.55 -16.58 -17.06
N ALA A 109 -0.70 -15.75 -18.11
CA ALA A 109 -1.69 -14.67 -18.13
C ALA A 109 -3.12 -15.13 -17.78
N SER A 110 -3.59 -16.24 -18.34
CA SER A 110 -4.94 -16.76 -18.08
C SER A 110 -5.10 -17.25 -16.63
N GLU A 111 -4.10 -17.96 -16.11
CA GLU A 111 -4.09 -18.44 -14.72
C GLU A 111 -4.08 -17.26 -13.71
N ILE A 112 -3.23 -16.26 -13.95
CA ILE A 112 -3.13 -15.05 -13.10
C ILE A 112 -4.46 -14.30 -13.11
N LYS A 113 -5.06 -14.04 -14.28
CA LYS A 113 -6.37 -13.37 -14.38
C LYS A 113 -7.47 -14.12 -13.63
N GLN A 114 -7.49 -15.44 -13.70
CA GLN A 114 -8.44 -16.26 -12.96
C GLN A 114 -8.21 -16.15 -11.44
N LYS A 115 -6.97 -16.23 -11.00
CA LYS A 115 -6.64 -16.14 -9.55
C LYS A 115 -6.93 -14.76 -8.98
N LEU A 116 -6.71 -13.67 -9.72
CA LEU A 116 -7.02 -12.31 -9.27
C LEU A 116 -8.50 -12.15 -8.89
N ASN A 117 -9.40 -12.93 -9.47
CA ASN A 117 -10.81 -12.92 -9.10
C ASN A 117 -11.10 -13.52 -7.71
N ASN A 118 -10.14 -14.21 -7.10
CA ASN A 118 -10.27 -14.73 -5.74
C ASN A 118 -9.87 -13.71 -4.65
N GLY A 119 -9.43 -12.52 -5.06
CA GLY A 119 -8.94 -11.47 -4.15
C GLY A 119 -7.55 -11.77 -3.59
N TYR A 120 -6.77 -10.70 -3.42
CA TYR A 120 -5.44 -10.69 -2.83
C TYR A 120 -5.28 -9.40 -2.02
N GLY A 121 -4.75 -9.49 -0.79
CA GLY A 121 -4.46 -8.32 0.05
C GLY A 121 -3.34 -7.47 -0.54
N TRP A 122 -2.33 -8.12 -1.15
CA TRP A 122 -1.23 -7.44 -1.82
C TRP A 122 -0.89 -8.11 -3.15
N ILE A 123 -0.71 -7.30 -4.18
CA ILE A 123 -0.28 -7.75 -5.51
C ILE A 123 0.96 -6.96 -5.90
N ASN A 124 2.06 -7.64 -6.27
CA ASN A 124 3.23 -7.01 -6.83
C ASN A 124 3.57 -7.60 -8.21
N TYR A 125 3.66 -6.73 -9.19
CA TYR A 125 4.23 -7.03 -10.50
C TYR A 125 5.54 -6.26 -10.68
N SER A 126 6.55 -6.93 -11.24
CA SER A 126 7.82 -6.29 -11.58
C SER A 126 8.28 -6.77 -12.95
N ALA A 127 8.20 -5.91 -13.97
CA ALA A 127 8.76 -6.04 -15.33
C ALA A 127 8.35 -4.86 -16.21
N HIS A 128 8.10 -5.09 -17.51
CA HIS A 128 7.62 -4.08 -18.44
C HIS A 128 6.12 -3.82 -18.31
N CYS A 129 5.76 -2.54 -18.29
CA CYS A 129 4.39 -2.04 -18.45
C CYS A 129 4.35 -0.88 -19.45
N ASP A 130 3.13 -0.54 -19.83
CA ASP A 130 2.77 0.73 -20.45
C ASP A 130 1.51 1.29 -19.76
N GLU A 131 0.91 2.32 -20.33
CA GLU A 131 -0.31 2.95 -19.80
C GLU A 131 -1.53 2.01 -19.83
N ASP A 132 -1.51 0.97 -20.65
CA ASP A 132 -2.59 -0.04 -20.71
C ASP A 132 -2.43 -1.17 -19.68
N GLY A 133 -1.20 -1.40 -19.18
CA GLY A 133 -0.93 -2.38 -18.12
C GLY A 133 0.32 -3.24 -18.32
N TRP A 134 0.28 -4.45 -17.78
CA TRP A 134 1.40 -5.40 -17.79
C TRP A 134 1.65 -5.97 -19.18
N ALA A 135 2.92 -5.96 -19.60
CA ALA A 135 3.29 -6.45 -20.93
C ALA A 135 3.31 -7.98 -20.99
N SER A 136 3.98 -8.63 -20.02
CA SER A 136 4.11 -10.11 -20.02
C SER A 136 4.36 -10.65 -18.61
N PRO A 137 3.42 -11.41 -18.00
CA PRO A 137 2.12 -11.80 -18.57
C PRO A 137 1.21 -10.60 -18.83
N SER A 138 0.45 -10.63 -19.91
CA SER A 138 -0.42 -9.49 -20.27
C SER A 138 -1.62 -9.39 -19.35
N LEU A 139 -1.77 -8.20 -18.72
CA LEU A 139 -2.94 -7.80 -17.94
C LEU A 139 -3.25 -6.34 -18.24
N THR A 140 -4.34 -6.07 -18.94
CA THR A 140 -4.69 -4.75 -19.49
C THR A 140 -5.90 -4.13 -18.80
N ARG A 141 -6.16 -2.85 -19.08
CA ARG A 141 -7.37 -2.15 -18.60
C ARG A 141 -8.66 -2.88 -18.94
N SER A 142 -8.74 -3.53 -20.10
CA SER A 142 -9.91 -4.34 -20.47
C SER A 142 -10.08 -5.55 -19.56
N ASN A 143 -8.98 -6.18 -19.14
CA ASN A 143 -9.02 -7.28 -18.17
C ASN A 143 -9.45 -6.80 -16.78
N VAL A 144 -9.01 -5.61 -16.35
CA VAL A 144 -9.46 -5.00 -15.08
C VAL A 144 -10.97 -4.78 -15.09
N SER A 145 -11.56 -4.31 -16.21
CA SER A 145 -13.01 -4.19 -16.33
C SER A 145 -13.75 -5.52 -16.13
N ALA A 146 -13.15 -6.62 -16.57
CA ALA A 146 -13.71 -7.97 -16.49
C ALA A 146 -13.48 -8.68 -15.13
N MET A 147 -12.72 -8.08 -14.19
CA MET A 147 -12.49 -8.67 -12.87
C MET A 147 -13.79 -8.83 -12.10
N THR A 148 -13.86 -9.92 -11.30
CA THR A 148 -15.04 -10.27 -10.49
C THR A 148 -14.74 -10.40 -9.00
N ASN A 149 -13.61 -9.87 -8.53
CA ASN A 149 -13.21 -9.83 -7.12
C ASN A 149 -14.01 -8.81 -6.29
N THR A 150 -15.33 -8.86 -6.38
CA THR A 150 -16.25 -7.96 -5.67
C THR A 150 -16.03 -8.04 -4.16
N GLY A 151 -15.87 -6.90 -3.50
CA GLY A 151 -15.59 -6.81 -2.06
C GLY A 151 -14.15 -7.17 -1.66
N MET A 152 -13.28 -7.54 -2.61
CA MET A 152 -11.92 -8.04 -2.36
C MET A 152 -10.89 -7.20 -3.14
N TYR A 153 -10.62 -5.99 -2.70
CA TYR A 153 -9.78 -5.00 -3.39
C TYR A 153 -8.54 -4.62 -2.56
N GLY A 154 -7.43 -5.30 -2.81
CA GLY A 154 -6.16 -5.07 -2.11
C GLY A 154 -5.33 -3.91 -2.66
N VAL A 155 -4.10 -3.83 -2.17
CA VAL A 155 -3.09 -2.87 -2.62
C VAL A 155 -2.27 -3.48 -3.75
N TRP A 156 -2.03 -2.70 -4.80
CA TRP A 156 -1.24 -3.11 -5.95
C TRP A 156 0.06 -2.30 -6.05
N LEU A 157 1.16 -3.00 -6.15
CA LEU A 157 2.47 -2.44 -6.47
C LEU A 157 2.85 -2.84 -7.91
N ASN A 158 2.94 -1.86 -8.78
CA ASN A 158 3.39 -2.01 -10.16
C ASN A 158 4.81 -1.44 -10.29
N ASN A 159 5.84 -2.25 -9.99
CA ASN A 159 7.24 -1.91 -10.26
C ASN A 159 7.50 -2.00 -11.75
N CYS A 160 6.99 -1.02 -12.50
CA CYS A 160 7.06 -1.01 -13.94
C CYS A 160 6.74 0.37 -14.52
N CYS A 161 7.15 0.59 -15.75
CA CYS A 161 6.98 1.85 -16.48
C CYS A 161 5.52 2.24 -16.67
N LEU A 162 5.22 3.55 -16.62
CA LEU A 162 4.00 4.18 -17.17
C LEU A 162 2.65 3.70 -16.60
N SER A 163 2.65 2.74 -15.67
CA SER A 163 1.41 2.18 -15.12
C SER A 163 0.54 3.22 -14.39
N SER A 164 1.17 4.28 -13.86
CA SER A 164 0.53 5.42 -13.21
C SER A 164 0.73 6.73 -13.98
N LYS A 165 0.85 6.71 -15.30
CA LYS A 165 0.97 7.90 -16.14
C LYS A 165 -0.38 8.59 -16.33
N TYR A 166 -0.80 9.36 -15.34
CA TYR A 166 -2.15 9.93 -15.22
C TYR A 166 -2.38 11.24 -16.00
N ASP A 167 -1.43 11.68 -16.83
CA ASP A 167 -1.60 12.74 -17.83
C ASP A 167 -2.19 12.24 -19.16
N VAL A 168 -2.49 10.93 -19.26
CA VAL A 168 -3.25 10.34 -20.36
C VAL A 168 -4.74 10.27 -20.04
N SER A 169 -5.58 9.83 -20.98
CA SER A 169 -7.03 9.74 -20.77
C SER A 169 -7.44 8.83 -19.63
N GLU A 170 -6.77 7.70 -19.47
CA GLU A 170 -6.87 6.76 -18.35
C GLU A 170 -5.65 5.83 -18.36
N CYS A 171 -4.87 5.78 -17.29
CA CYS A 171 -3.80 4.79 -17.14
C CYS A 171 -4.28 3.53 -16.40
N PHE A 172 -3.42 2.52 -16.35
CA PHE A 172 -3.72 1.24 -15.70
C PHE A 172 -4.05 1.38 -14.21
N ALA A 173 -3.29 2.19 -13.47
CA ALA A 173 -3.53 2.44 -12.06
C ALA A 173 -4.88 3.14 -11.81
N GLU A 174 -5.24 4.13 -12.62
CA GLU A 174 -6.55 4.77 -12.56
C GLU A 174 -7.67 3.78 -12.85
N LYS A 175 -7.47 2.90 -13.83
CA LYS A 175 -8.45 1.85 -14.16
C LYS A 175 -8.68 0.91 -12.99
N LEU A 176 -7.65 0.48 -12.28
CA LEU A 176 -7.74 -0.33 -11.06
C LEU A 176 -8.48 0.41 -9.94
N LEU A 177 -8.11 1.67 -9.68
CA LEU A 177 -8.68 2.47 -8.61
C LEU A 177 -10.17 2.80 -8.82
N ARG A 178 -10.57 3.11 -10.06
CA ARG A 178 -11.93 3.58 -10.42
C ARG A 178 -12.99 2.49 -10.46
N GLN A 179 -12.63 1.18 -10.38
CA GLN A 179 -13.62 0.11 -10.37
C GLN A 179 -14.48 0.17 -9.11
N GLU A 180 -15.80 0.08 -9.30
CA GLU A 180 -16.74 0.03 -8.18
C GLU A 180 -16.62 -1.31 -7.45
N ASN A 181 -16.37 -1.26 -6.14
CA ASN A 181 -16.32 -2.40 -5.22
C ASN A 181 -15.45 -3.60 -5.67
N LYS A 182 -14.40 -3.37 -6.47
CA LYS A 182 -13.45 -4.40 -6.94
C LYS A 182 -12.11 -3.81 -7.35
N ALA A 183 -11.22 -4.65 -7.85
CA ALA A 183 -9.87 -4.40 -8.35
C ALA A 183 -8.91 -3.92 -7.26
N ALA A 184 -8.71 -2.63 -7.02
CA ALA A 184 -7.76 -2.11 -6.06
C ALA A 184 -8.35 -1.02 -5.16
N VAL A 185 -7.91 -0.96 -3.89
CA VAL A 185 -8.15 0.17 -2.99
C VAL A 185 -7.05 1.22 -3.13
N ALA A 186 -5.83 0.80 -3.43
CA ALA A 186 -4.69 1.66 -3.68
C ALA A 186 -3.76 1.03 -4.73
N VAL A 187 -3.09 1.86 -5.52
CA VAL A 187 -2.14 1.43 -6.54
C VAL A 187 -0.89 2.30 -6.48
N ILE A 188 0.27 1.68 -6.29
CA ILE A 188 1.58 2.31 -6.38
C ILE A 188 2.18 1.96 -7.75
N GLY A 189 2.71 2.96 -8.48
CA GLY A 189 3.34 2.69 -9.76
C GLY A 189 4.03 3.90 -10.37
N GLY A 190 4.82 3.65 -11.43
CA GLY A 190 5.57 4.67 -12.11
C GLY A 190 4.73 5.52 -13.06
N SER A 191 4.84 6.84 -12.97
CA SER A 191 4.26 7.78 -13.94
C SER A 191 5.11 7.97 -15.21
N ASN A 192 6.33 7.42 -15.20
CA ASN A 192 7.26 7.38 -16.33
C ASN A 192 8.05 6.05 -16.32
N TYR A 193 9.17 5.97 -17.03
CA TYR A 193 10.02 4.79 -17.07
C TYR A 193 10.62 4.50 -15.69
N THR A 194 10.63 3.22 -15.31
CA THR A 194 11.35 2.71 -14.13
C THR A 194 12.51 1.81 -14.57
N TYR A 195 13.39 1.45 -13.65
CA TYR A 195 14.65 0.81 -13.97
C TYR A 195 14.93 -0.39 -13.07
N TRP A 196 15.51 -1.44 -13.62
CA TRP A 196 15.65 -2.75 -12.97
C TRP A 196 16.35 -2.71 -11.60
N TYR A 197 17.46 -1.96 -11.50
CA TYR A 197 18.20 -1.88 -10.24
C TYR A 197 17.48 -1.02 -9.22
N GLU A 198 16.95 0.11 -9.63
CA GLU A 198 16.20 1.00 -8.75
C GLU A 198 14.91 0.35 -8.24
N ASP A 199 14.17 -0.38 -9.09
CA ASP A 199 12.98 -1.14 -8.69
C ASP A 199 13.36 -2.27 -7.71
N PHE A 200 14.53 -2.88 -7.88
CA PHE A 200 15.05 -3.85 -6.94
C PHE A 200 15.42 -3.18 -5.59
N TYR A 201 16.13 -2.03 -5.61
CA TYR A 201 16.44 -1.28 -4.39
C TYR A 201 15.18 -0.85 -3.67
N TRP A 202 14.22 -0.32 -4.42
CA TRP A 202 12.94 0.12 -3.90
C TRP A 202 12.23 -0.97 -3.10
N SER A 203 12.21 -2.18 -3.63
CA SER A 203 11.51 -3.33 -3.03
C SER A 203 12.32 -4.02 -1.94
N VAL A 204 13.58 -4.38 -2.24
CA VAL A 204 14.44 -5.29 -1.43
C VAL A 204 15.42 -4.51 -0.57
N GLY A 205 15.77 -3.28 -0.95
CA GLY A 205 16.72 -2.42 -0.26
C GLY A 205 18.03 -2.19 -1.00
N ALA A 206 18.86 -1.30 -0.44
CA ALA A 206 20.09 -0.79 -1.04
C ALA A 206 21.21 -1.82 -1.02
N LYS A 207 21.08 -2.87 -1.81
CA LYS A 207 22.05 -3.98 -1.93
C LYS A 207 22.19 -4.44 -3.37
N ASN A 208 23.28 -5.15 -3.69
CA ASN A 208 23.51 -5.66 -5.03
C ASN A 208 22.38 -6.60 -5.46
N ALA A 209 21.86 -6.41 -6.66
CA ALA A 209 20.85 -7.28 -7.23
C ALA A 209 21.39 -8.71 -7.39
N THR A 210 20.69 -9.66 -6.82
CA THR A 210 21.00 -11.09 -6.83
C THR A 210 19.71 -11.90 -6.81
N LEU A 211 19.78 -13.17 -7.22
CA LEU A 211 18.64 -14.10 -7.15
C LEU A 211 18.23 -14.44 -5.72
N ASN A 212 19.16 -14.40 -4.77
CA ASN A 212 18.91 -14.73 -3.36
C ASN A 212 19.43 -13.60 -2.46
N PRO A 213 18.72 -12.46 -2.41
CA PRO A 213 19.11 -11.35 -1.56
C PRO A 213 18.91 -11.72 -0.07
N SER A 214 19.83 -11.29 0.77
CA SER A 214 19.76 -11.48 2.22
C SER A 214 19.25 -10.22 2.92
N TYR A 215 18.59 -10.39 4.06
CA TYR A 215 18.23 -9.29 4.94
C TYR A 215 19.45 -8.50 5.42
N SER A 216 19.27 -7.19 5.54
CA SER A 216 20.29 -6.31 6.15
C SER A 216 19.59 -5.12 6.81
N ALA A 217 19.74 -4.99 8.12
CA ALA A 217 19.12 -3.88 8.90
C ALA A 217 19.62 -2.48 8.47
N SER A 218 20.78 -2.40 7.77
CA SER A 218 21.31 -1.14 7.25
C SER A 218 20.92 -0.85 5.80
N ALA A 219 20.11 -1.70 5.15
CA ALA A 219 19.79 -1.59 3.73
C ALA A 219 18.35 -2.08 3.47
N LEU A 220 17.40 -1.53 4.23
CA LEU A 220 16.00 -1.93 4.19
C LEU A 220 15.30 -1.37 2.93
N GLY A 221 14.45 -2.19 2.31
CA GLY A 221 13.53 -1.78 1.25
C GLY A 221 12.10 -1.64 1.74
N SER A 222 11.17 -1.38 0.81
CA SER A 222 9.75 -1.25 1.15
C SER A 222 9.17 -2.51 1.77
N TYR A 223 9.60 -3.69 1.34
CA TYR A 223 9.12 -4.96 1.92
C TYR A 223 9.47 -5.09 3.40
N ASP A 224 10.74 -4.82 3.78
CA ASP A 224 11.18 -4.91 5.18
C ASP A 224 10.38 -3.96 6.07
N ARG A 225 10.12 -2.74 5.59
CA ARG A 225 9.39 -1.72 6.32
C ARG A 225 7.90 -2.01 6.46
N MET A 226 7.32 -2.68 5.47
CA MET A 226 5.89 -3.01 5.46
C MET A 226 5.56 -4.26 6.28
N PHE A 227 6.38 -5.32 6.21
CA PHE A 227 6.04 -6.62 6.81
C PHE A 227 6.53 -6.80 8.27
N HIS A 228 7.43 -5.98 8.78
CA HIS A 228 7.91 -5.94 10.19
C HIS A 228 8.29 -7.30 10.78
N THR A 229 8.99 -8.15 10.02
CA THR A 229 9.19 -9.56 10.40
C THR A 229 10.55 -9.88 11.01
N HIS A 230 11.39 -8.86 11.28
CA HIS A 230 12.76 -9.03 11.75
C HIS A 230 13.00 -8.50 13.19
N GLY A 231 11.89 -8.29 13.96
CA GLY A 231 11.97 -7.81 15.32
C GLY A 231 12.19 -6.30 15.44
N GLU A 232 11.76 -5.57 14.43
CA GLU A 232 11.78 -4.10 14.45
C GLU A 232 10.88 -3.58 15.57
N THR A 233 11.36 -2.54 16.26
CA THR A 233 10.53 -1.80 17.23
C THR A 233 9.47 -0.97 16.49
N PHE A 234 8.34 -0.70 17.13
CA PHE A 234 7.20 -0.01 16.53
C PHE A 234 7.57 1.35 15.91
N ASP A 235 8.50 2.08 16.48
CA ASP A 235 9.01 3.35 15.95
C ASP A 235 9.72 3.23 14.59
N LYS A 236 10.01 2.01 14.16
CA LYS A 236 10.62 1.69 12.86
C LYS A 236 9.61 1.19 11.82
N TRP A 237 8.37 0.95 12.23
CA TRP A 237 7.34 0.44 11.34
C TRP A 237 6.85 1.51 10.36
N TYR A 238 6.60 1.08 9.14
CA TYR A 238 5.99 1.88 8.10
C TYR A 238 4.64 1.25 7.77
N THR A 239 3.59 1.83 8.31
CA THR A 239 2.28 1.18 8.42
C THR A 239 1.30 1.59 7.33
N THR A 240 1.49 2.75 6.70
CA THR A 240 0.58 3.26 5.67
C THR A 240 1.15 3.08 4.26
N VAL A 241 0.26 3.11 3.26
CA VAL A 241 0.67 3.03 1.84
C VAL A 241 1.57 4.20 1.46
N GLY A 242 1.33 5.39 2.01
CA GLY A 242 2.20 6.56 1.81
C GLY A 242 3.61 6.33 2.36
N GLN A 243 3.71 5.74 3.55
CA GLN A 243 5.00 5.35 4.13
C GLN A 243 5.70 4.26 3.32
N THR A 244 4.95 3.33 2.69
CA THR A 244 5.54 2.30 1.83
C THR A 244 6.27 2.91 0.63
N ILE A 245 5.71 3.95 0.00
CA ILE A 245 6.38 4.68 -1.10
C ILE A 245 7.64 5.36 -0.57
N GLN A 246 7.54 6.05 0.56
CA GLN A 246 8.69 6.70 1.18
C GLN A 246 9.81 5.70 1.47
N ALA A 247 9.48 4.54 2.03
CA ALA A 247 10.45 3.47 2.33
C ALA A 247 11.20 3.02 1.07
N GLY A 248 10.48 2.80 -0.03
CA GLY A 248 11.05 2.42 -1.31
C GLY A 248 11.98 3.49 -1.89
N ASN A 249 11.52 4.74 -1.92
CA ASN A 249 12.31 5.86 -2.45
C ASN A 249 13.57 6.13 -1.58
N LEU A 250 13.45 6.04 -0.25
CA LEU A 250 14.61 6.10 0.66
C LEU A 250 15.62 4.99 0.40
N ALA A 251 15.19 3.78 0.01
CA ALA A 251 16.10 2.70 -0.34
C ALA A 251 16.87 3.00 -1.64
N VAL A 252 16.24 3.64 -2.62
CA VAL A 252 16.91 4.10 -3.85
C VAL A 252 17.90 5.22 -3.54
N ASP A 253 17.57 6.12 -2.62
CA ASP A 253 18.47 7.17 -2.15
C ASP A 253 19.67 6.58 -1.41
N LEU A 254 19.44 5.66 -0.48
CA LEU A 254 20.49 4.94 0.26
C LEU A 254 21.43 4.15 -0.67
N ALA A 255 20.92 3.61 -1.77
CA ALA A 255 21.73 2.98 -2.81
C ALA A 255 22.60 3.98 -3.60
N ASN A 256 22.42 5.28 -3.34
CA ASN A 256 23.10 6.38 -4.03
C ASN A 256 22.97 6.30 -5.56
N SER A 257 21.78 5.88 -6.04
CA SER A 257 21.51 5.88 -7.48
C SER A 257 21.55 7.29 -8.06
N SER A 258 22.06 7.43 -9.28
CA SER A 258 21.96 8.67 -10.03
C SER A 258 20.52 9.07 -10.37
N ARG A 259 19.57 8.15 -10.18
CA ARG A 259 18.12 8.35 -10.42
C ARG A 259 17.32 8.60 -9.13
N LYS A 260 17.95 8.79 -7.98
CA LYS A 260 17.24 8.95 -6.71
C LYS A 260 16.20 10.06 -6.73
N ASN A 261 16.56 11.26 -7.22
CA ASN A 261 15.62 12.39 -7.33
C ASN A 261 14.47 12.08 -8.30
N TYR A 262 14.78 11.42 -9.42
CA TYR A 262 13.77 10.97 -10.38
C TYR A 262 12.77 9.99 -9.78
N TYR A 263 13.22 9.09 -8.88
CA TYR A 263 12.34 8.13 -8.21
C TYR A 263 11.37 8.78 -7.23
N TRP A 264 11.76 9.90 -6.59
CA TRP A 264 10.84 10.71 -5.80
C TRP A 264 9.70 11.33 -6.64
N GLU A 265 9.97 11.69 -7.89
CA GLU A 265 8.95 12.22 -8.81
C GLU A 265 8.08 11.13 -9.44
N VAL A 266 8.66 9.99 -9.78
CA VAL A 266 8.04 8.97 -10.65
C VAL A 266 7.09 8.04 -9.94
N TYR A 267 7.42 7.61 -8.71
CA TYR A 267 6.53 6.71 -7.97
C TYR A 267 5.38 7.49 -7.35
N ASN A 268 4.16 7.20 -7.82
CA ASN A 268 2.96 7.89 -7.38
C ASN A 268 1.95 6.90 -6.78
N LEU A 269 1.16 7.41 -5.81
CA LEU A 269 0.05 6.69 -5.19
C LEU A 269 -1.28 7.13 -5.82
N MET A 270 -1.99 6.18 -6.40
CA MET A 270 -3.42 6.29 -6.66
C MET A 270 -4.17 5.69 -5.48
N GLY A 271 -4.65 6.52 -4.56
CA GLY A 271 -5.29 6.10 -3.32
C GLY A 271 -5.06 7.07 -2.17
N ASP A 272 -5.47 6.66 -0.97
CA ASP A 272 -5.28 7.39 0.27
C ASP A 272 -3.90 7.09 0.87
N PRO A 273 -3.04 8.08 1.12
CA PRO A 273 -1.72 7.84 1.70
C PRO A 273 -1.78 7.40 3.17
N SER A 274 -2.87 7.65 3.87
CA SER A 274 -3.08 7.23 5.26
C SER A 274 -3.62 5.81 5.39
N LEU A 275 -4.07 5.20 4.27
CA LEU A 275 -4.58 3.84 4.26
C LEU A 275 -3.53 2.87 4.79
N VAL A 276 -3.94 2.07 5.77
CA VAL A 276 -3.15 0.98 6.34
C VAL A 276 -3.51 -0.32 5.61
N PRO A 277 -2.60 -0.92 4.84
CA PRO A 277 -2.88 -2.18 4.17
C PRO A 277 -2.97 -3.33 5.17
N PHE A 278 -4.03 -4.11 5.11
CA PHE A 278 -4.12 -5.36 5.86
C PHE A 278 -3.30 -6.45 5.15
N VAL A 279 -2.25 -6.92 5.81
CA VAL A 279 -1.40 -8.04 5.37
C VAL A 279 -1.65 -9.27 6.24
N GLY A 280 -2.88 -9.73 6.22
CA GLY A 280 -3.37 -10.84 7.01
C GLY A 280 -4.82 -10.64 7.43
N VAL A 281 -5.44 -11.71 7.91
CA VAL A 281 -6.78 -11.66 8.50
C VAL A 281 -6.68 -11.04 9.88
N GLY A 282 -7.52 -10.05 10.14
CA GLY A 282 -7.59 -9.40 11.45
C GLY A 282 -7.96 -10.37 12.57
N GLN A 283 -7.36 -10.20 13.72
CA GLN A 283 -7.75 -10.97 14.93
C GLN A 283 -8.91 -10.27 15.63
N THR A 284 -9.81 -11.06 16.22
CA THR A 284 -10.88 -10.52 17.06
C THR A 284 -10.29 -9.96 18.35
N PHE A 285 -10.68 -8.77 18.73
CA PHE A 285 -10.34 -8.21 20.03
C PHE A 285 -11.16 -8.89 21.13
N ASP A 286 -10.48 -9.46 22.12
CA ASP A 286 -11.09 -9.96 23.36
C ASP A 286 -10.81 -8.93 24.45
N VAL A 287 -11.58 -7.86 24.45
CA VAL A 287 -11.39 -6.69 25.33
C VAL A 287 -12.72 -6.31 25.98
N GLU A 288 -12.70 -6.16 27.30
CA GLU A 288 -13.83 -5.60 28.02
C GLU A 288 -13.90 -4.08 27.84
N LEU A 289 -14.98 -3.62 27.19
CA LEU A 289 -15.25 -2.21 26.99
C LEU A 289 -16.31 -1.72 27.98
N PRO A 290 -16.22 -0.45 28.48
CA PRO A 290 -17.25 0.11 29.33
C PRO A 290 -18.57 0.23 28.55
N THR A 291 -19.67 -0.19 29.15
CA THR A 291 -21.02 -0.10 28.55
C THR A 291 -21.62 1.30 28.65
N SER A 292 -21.05 2.17 29.49
CA SER A 292 -21.46 3.57 29.64
C SER A 292 -20.33 4.39 30.27
N LEU A 293 -20.29 5.69 29.98
CA LEU A 293 -19.45 6.69 30.65
C LEU A 293 -20.35 7.70 31.36
N PRO A 294 -20.07 8.10 32.61
CA PRO A 294 -20.83 9.13 33.32
C PRO A 294 -20.73 10.48 32.60
N LEU A 295 -21.78 11.30 32.73
CA LEU A 295 -21.71 12.72 32.31
C LEU A 295 -20.60 13.45 33.09
N GLY A 296 -19.87 14.31 32.41
CA GLY A 296 -18.70 14.98 32.96
C GLY A 296 -17.38 14.24 32.75
N THR A 297 -17.43 13.00 32.23
CA THR A 297 -16.21 12.27 31.88
C THR A 297 -15.47 12.98 30.75
N SER A 298 -14.15 13.13 30.89
CA SER A 298 -13.24 13.75 29.91
C SER A 298 -12.03 12.86 29.58
N GLU A 299 -12.02 11.64 30.11
CA GLU A 299 -10.93 10.68 29.92
C GLU A 299 -11.47 9.25 29.87
N LEU A 300 -10.92 8.43 29.00
CA LEU A 300 -11.17 6.99 28.94
C LEU A 300 -9.85 6.24 28.96
N SER A 301 -9.67 5.37 29.95
CA SER A 301 -8.52 4.45 30.00
C SER A 301 -8.97 3.03 29.68
N LEU A 302 -8.19 2.35 28.82
CA LEU A 302 -8.37 0.94 28.48
C LEU A 302 -7.04 0.22 28.66
N ASP A 303 -7.12 -1.04 29.12
CA ASP A 303 -5.99 -1.93 29.36
C ASP A 303 -6.20 -3.26 28.65
N ALA A 304 -5.16 -4.08 28.63
CA ALA A 304 -5.15 -5.40 28.02
C ALA A 304 -5.49 -5.43 26.52
N LEU A 305 -5.24 -4.33 25.81
CA LEU A 305 -5.29 -4.27 24.36
C LEU A 305 -4.06 -4.99 23.76
N PRO A 306 -4.15 -5.52 22.53
CA PRO A 306 -2.93 -5.82 21.80
C PRO A 306 -2.01 -4.60 21.76
N PRO A 307 -0.68 -4.78 21.88
CA PRO A 307 0.28 -3.66 21.79
C PRO A 307 0.01 -2.79 20.56
N TYR A 308 0.14 -1.48 20.75
CA TYR A 308 0.01 -0.46 19.70
C TYR A 308 -1.38 -0.35 19.04
N THR A 309 -2.43 -0.94 19.63
CA THR A 309 -3.80 -0.74 19.17
C THR A 309 -4.15 0.75 19.15
N TYR A 310 -4.61 1.25 18.01
CA TYR A 310 -5.17 2.58 17.89
C TYR A 310 -6.63 2.58 18.35
N VAL A 311 -7.00 3.51 19.22
CA VAL A 311 -8.35 3.62 19.77
C VAL A 311 -8.93 4.97 19.42
N GLY A 312 -10.07 4.96 18.72
CA GLY A 312 -10.87 6.16 18.41
C GLY A 312 -12.16 6.18 19.21
N LEU A 313 -12.49 7.33 19.79
CA LEU A 313 -13.75 7.57 20.49
C LEU A 313 -14.58 8.60 19.75
N SER A 314 -15.82 8.26 19.40
CA SER A 314 -16.73 9.14 18.67
C SER A 314 -18.05 9.29 19.41
N VAL A 315 -18.66 10.48 19.31
CA VAL A 315 -20.00 10.80 19.75
C VAL A 315 -20.82 11.24 18.56
N ASN A 316 -21.97 10.60 18.33
CA ASN A 316 -22.84 10.91 17.22
C ASN A 316 -22.09 10.99 15.86
N ASN A 317 -21.18 10.03 15.62
CA ASN A 317 -20.29 9.95 14.45
C ASN A 317 -19.24 11.09 14.33
N THR A 318 -19.03 11.89 15.37
CA THR A 318 -17.94 12.86 15.41
C THR A 318 -16.83 12.34 16.31
N LEU A 319 -15.61 12.23 15.79
CA LEU A 319 -14.45 11.85 16.58
C LEU A 319 -14.19 12.92 17.65
N ILE A 320 -14.14 12.52 18.92
CA ILE A 320 -13.88 13.42 20.06
C ILE A 320 -12.52 13.17 20.71
N GLY A 321 -11.89 12.03 20.48
CA GLY A 321 -10.57 11.71 20.96
C GLY A 321 -10.04 10.43 20.35
N ALA A 322 -8.71 10.33 20.26
CA ALA A 322 -8.03 9.12 19.81
C ALA A 322 -6.64 9.05 20.44
N ALA A 323 -6.17 7.84 20.68
CA ALA A 323 -4.82 7.58 21.15
C ALA A 323 -4.39 6.16 20.77
N GLN A 324 -3.09 5.90 20.84
CA GLN A 324 -2.50 4.61 20.59
C GLN A 324 -2.07 3.96 21.90
N ALA A 325 -2.39 2.67 22.06
CA ALA A 325 -1.93 1.88 23.17
C ALA A 325 -0.39 1.74 23.11
N ASN A 326 0.21 1.69 24.30
CA ASN A 326 1.64 1.46 24.44
C ASN A 326 1.98 -0.04 24.23
N GLU A 327 3.24 -0.40 24.39
CA GLU A 327 3.73 -1.78 24.28
C GLU A 327 3.08 -2.75 25.28
N SER A 328 2.60 -2.26 26.43
CA SER A 328 1.89 -3.08 27.43
C SER A 328 0.39 -3.20 27.17
N GLY A 329 -0.13 -2.58 26.10
CA GLY A 329 -1.54 -2.62 25.76
C GLY A 329 -2.42 -1.67 26.58
N SER A 330 -1.84 -0.63 27.17
CA SER A 330 -2.59 0.39 27.92
C SER A 330 -2.68 1.69 27.12
N VAL A 331 -3.84 2.34 27.17
CA VAL A 331 -4.11 3.62 26.52
C VAL A 331 -4.99 4.51 27.39
N THR A 332 -4.76 5.81 27.34
CA THR A 332 -5.65 6.83 27.91
C THR A 332 -5.98 7.85 26.82
N ILE A 333 -7.27 8.07 26.59
CA ILE A 333 -7.79 9.03 25.61
C ILE A 333 -8.39 10.19 26.37
N SER A 334 -7.90 11.40 26.13
CA SER A 334 -8.46 12.64 26.67
C SER A 334 -9.37 13.30 25.63
N PHE A 335 -10.50 13.85 26.06
CA PHE A 335 -11.50 14.51 25.23
C PHE A 335 -12.26 15.58 26.03
N ASP A 336 -13.05 16.42 25.35
CA ASP A 336 -13.93 17.38 26.03
C ASP A 336 -15.01 16.65 26.83
N ALA A 337 -15.32 17.13 28.01
CA ALA A 337 -16.28 16.50 28.91
C ALA A 337 -17.63 16.24 28.23
N ILE A 338 -18.15 15.02 28.36
CA ILE A 338 -19.47 14.65 27.84
C ILE A 338 -20.56 15.31 28.71
N THR A 339 -21.30 16.25 28.13
CA THR A 339 -22.27 17.08 28.84
C THR A 339 -23.72 16.64 28.66
N GLU A 340 -24.01 15.75 27.73
CA GLU A 340 -25.34 15.26 27.43
C GLU A 340 -25.35 13.75 27.10
N ASN A 341 -26.53 13.12 27.26
CA ASN A 341 -26.68 11.73 26.87
C ASN A 341 -26.48 11.54 25.39
N SER A 342 -25.52 10.72 25.01
CA SER A 342 -25.10 10.51 23.62
C SER A 342 -24.72 9.04 23.38
N ASN A 343 -24.79 8.61 22.14
CA ASN A 343 -24.26 7.33 21.73
C ASN A 343 -22.74 7.46 21.52
N LEU A 344 -22.00 6.66 22.29
CA LEU A 344 -20.55 6.53 22.15
C LEU A 344 -20.23 5.36 21.22
N MET A 345 -19.25 5.54 20.38
CA MET A 345 -18.65 4.50 19.58
C MET A 345 -17.15 4.44 19.86
N ILE A 346 -16.67 3.28 20.28
CA ILE A 346 -15.25 3.00 20.44
C ILE A 346 -14.82 2.12 19.26
N VAL A 347 -13.80 2.55 18.55
CA VAL A 347 -13.20 1.81 17.43
C VAL A 347 -11.80 1.40 17.83
N LEU A 348 -11.50 0.13 17.70
CA LEU A 348 -10.19 -0.45 17.96
C LEU A 348 -9.60 -0.93 16.64
N THR A 349 -8.38 -0.52 16.31
CA THR A 349 -7.65 -0.98 15.11
C THR A 349 -6.24 -1.39 15.52
N ASN A 350 -5.84 -2.61 15.13
CA ASN A 350 -4.48 -3.10 15.27
C ASN A 350 -4.01 -3.68 13.94
N GLN A 351 -2.69 -3.63 13.68
CA GLN A 351 -2.07 -4.13 12.44
C GLN A 351 -1.45 -5.50 12.62
#